data_da1bf63a1b2f6e53f590eecf56ad5219
#
_entry.id   da1bf63a1b2f6e53f590eecf56ad5219
#
_cell.length_a   1.000
_cell.length_b   1.000
_cell.length_c   1.000
_cell.angle_alpha   90.00
_cell.angle_beta   90.00
_cell.angle_gamma   90.00
#
_symmetry.space_group_name_H-M   'P 1'
#
loop_
_entity.id
_entity.type
_entity.pdbx_description
1 polymer ?
#
loop_
_entity_poly.entity_id
_entity_poly.type
_entity_poly.pdbx_seq_one_letter_code
_entity_poly.pdbx_strand_id
1 'polypeptide(L)'
;MNVYGTSQIRNVILLGHGGAGKTTVAEALAMITGVTKRMGKITDGNTISDYDKEEIKRQFSISTSLIPLEYEGENGPIKINLLDTPGYFDFVGEVEEAISVADAAIIVVNCKAGIEVGVEKAWEMCEKYNLPRLFFVTNMDDDHASYRELVLKLETRFGRKIAPFQLP
;
A
#
# COMPACT_ATOMS: atom_id res chain seq x y z
N MET A 1 -17.17 -17.51 11.43
CA MET A 1 -16.50 -17.14 10.18
C MET A 1 -17.56 -16.54 9.27
N ASN A 2 -17.42 -15.28 8.90
CA ASN A 2 -18.41 -14.62 8.03
C ASN A 2 -18.29 -15.18 6.62
N VAL A 3 -19.41 -15.34 5.93
CA VAL A 3 -19.46 -15.77 4.53
C VAL A 3 -19.70 -14.53 3.67
N TYR A 4 -18.81 -14.28 2.71
CA TYR A 4 -18.88 -13.15 1.79
C TYR A 4 -19.21 -13.61 0.39
N GLY A 5 -20.12 -12.90 -0.27
CA GLY A 5 -20.33 -13.05 -1.72
C GLY A 5 -19.20 -12.41 -2.52
N THR A 6 -19.05 -12.81 -3.77
CA THR A 6 -17.97 -12.27 -4.65
C THR A 6 -18.02 -10.74 -4.81
N SER A 7 -19.23 -10.16 -4.79
CA SER A 7 -19.42 -8.70 -4.84
C SER A 7 -18.94 -7.95 -3.59
N GLN A 8 -18.71 -8.67 -2.49
CA GLN A 8 -18.27 -8.11 -1.21
C GLN A 8 -16.76 -8.27 -0.98
N ILE A 9 -16.05 -8.95 -1.88
CA ILE A 9 -14.61 -9.19 -1.75
C ILE A 9 -13.86 -8.22 -2.67
N ARG A 10 -12.76 -7.62 -2.15
CA ARG A 10 -11.85 -6.77 -2.91
C ARG A 10 -10.41 -7.15 -2.59
N ASN A 11 -9.63 -7.36 -3.64
CA ASN A 11 -8.19 -7.56 -3.51
C ASN A 11 -7.48 -6.24 -3.77
N VAL A 12 -6.86 -5.68 -2.76
CA VAL A 12 -6.18 -4.38 -2.83
C VAL A 12 -4.69 -4.58 -2.62
N ILE A 13 -3.88 -4.12 -3.56
CA ILE A 13 -2.42 -4.24 -3.51
C ILE A 13 -1.77 -2.91 -3.05
N LEU A 14 -0.79 -3.00 -2.15
CA LEU A 14 0.07 -1.89 -1.78
C LEU A 14 1.32 -1.90 -2.67
N LEU A 15 1.52 -0.84 -3.43
CA LEU A 15 2.67 -0.63 -4.31
C LEU A 15 3.46 0.60 -3.87
N GLY A 16 4.71 0.72 -4.31
CA GLY A 16 5.56 1.87 -4.04
C GLY A 16 6.99 1.49 -3.73
N HIS A 17 7.85 2.49 -3.53
CA HIS A 17 9.27 2.30 -3.28
C HIS A 17 9.58 1.61 -1.95
N GLY A 18 10.77 1.00 -1.84
CA GLY A 18 11.26 0.46 -0.56
C GLY A 18 11.36 1.58 0.49
N GLY A 19 10.79 1.35 1.69
CA GLY A 19 10.79 2.38 2.73
C GLY A 19 9.70 3.47 2.60
N ALA A 20 8.82 3.41 1.59
CA ALA A 20 7.71 4.37 1.46
C ALA A 20 6.62 4.23 2.53
N GLY A 21 6.64 3.17 3.34
CA GLY A 21 5.68 2.95 4.44
C GLY A 21 4.52 2.03 4.11
N LYS A 22 4.61 1.16 3.09
CA LYS A 22 3.57 0.19 2.72
C LYS A 22 3.14 -0.68 3.90
N THR A 23 4.10 -1.37 4.51
CA THR A 23 3.86 -2.21 5.71
C THR A 23 3.29 -1.42 6.88
N THR A 24 3.68 -0.15 7.04
CA THR A 24 3.11 0.73 8.07
C THR A 24 1.63 1.05 7.79
N VAL A 25 1.28 1.28 6.52
CA VAL A 25 -0.12 1.46 6.09
C VAL A 25 -0.92 0.17 6.30
N ALA A 26 -0.34 -0.99 5.98
CA ALA A 26 -0.95 -2.30 6.21
C ALA A 26 -1.24 -2.53 7.71
N GLU A 27 -0.29 -2.23 8.59
CA GLU A 27 -0.45 -2.29 10.05
C GLU A 27 -1.56 -1.37 10.56
N ALA A 28 -1.61 -0.13 10.06
CA ALA A 28 -2.64 0.83 10.44
C ALA A 28 -4.04 0.34 10.03
N LEU A 29 -4.19 -0.17 8.81
CA LEU A 29 -5.44 -0.74 8.33
C LEU A 29 -5.86 -1.98 9.13
N ALA A 30 -4.92 -2.88 9.45
CA ALA A 30 -5.17 -4.05 10.28
C ALA A 30 -5.61 -3.68 11.70
N MET A 31 -5.06 -2.61 12.28
CA MET A 31 -5.47 -2.11 13.59
C MET A 31 -6.86 -1.46 13.54
N ILE A 32 -7.14 -0.62 12.57
CA ILE A 32 -8.44 0.08 12.44
C ILE A 32 -9.58 -0.91 12.20
N THR A 33 -9.33 -1.97 11.43
CA THR A 33 -10.33 -3.03 11.16
C THR A 33 -10.41 -4.10 12.27
N GLY A 34 -9.59 -3.96 13.33
CA GLY A 34 -9.63 -4.86 14.48
C GLY A 34 -8.95 -6.22 14.28
N VAL A 35 -8.24 -6.41 13.14
CA VAL A 35 -7.43 -7.63 12.89
C VAL A 35 -6.30 -7.73 13.91
N THR A 36 -5.70 -6.59 14.26
CA THR A 36 -4.71 -6.50 15.34
C THR A 36 -5.18 -5.52 16.42
N LYS A 37 -4.72 -5.75 17.65
CA LYS A 37 -5.01 -4.85 18.79
C LYS A 37 -3.96 -3.76 18.98
N ARG A 38 -2.89 -3.83 18.23
CA ARG A 38 -1.77 -2.89 18.26
C ARG A 38 -1.17 -2.72 16.87
N MET A 39 -0.58 -1.59 16.62
CA MET A 39 0.19 -1.34 15.42
C MET A 39 1.61 -1.90 15.61
N GLY A 40 2.02 -2.82 14.75
CA GLY A 40 3.38 -3.33 14.72
C GLY A 40 4.37 -2.29 14.17
N LYS A 41 5.65 -2.52 14.42
CA LYS A 41 6.74 -1.71 13.90
C LYS A 41 7.79 -2.59 13.25
N ILE A 42 8.29 -2.19 12.09
CA ILE A 42 9.34 -2.91 11.36
C ILE A 42 10.60 -3.03 12.23
N THR A 43 10.97 -1.96 12.92
CA THR A 43 12.14 -1.92 13.82
C THR A 43 12.03 -2.90 14.99
N ASP A 44 10.83 -3.20 15.43
CA ASP A 44 10.57 -4.11 16.55
C ASP A 44 10.39 -5.56 16.07
N GLY A 45 10.38 -5.78 14.73
CA GLY A 45 10.19 -7.09 14.11
C GLY A 45 8.86 -7.76 14.47
N ASN A 46 7.80 -6.97 14.65
CA ASN A 46 6.52 -7.45 15.16
C ASN A 46 5.31 -7.05 14.30
N THR A 47 5.55 -6.77 13.02
CA THR A 47 4.51 -6.49 12.04
C THR A 47 3.76 -7.77 11.65
N ILE A 48 2.53 -7.60 11.16
CA ILE A 48 1.67 -8.72 10.74
C ILE A 48 2.13 -9.31 9.40
N SER A 49 2.76 -8.50 8.54
CA SER A 49 3.18 -8.90 7.19
C SER A 49 4.60 -9.44 7.13
N ASP A 50 5.57 -8.78 7.78
CA ASP A 50 6.96 -9.20 7.77
C ASP A 50 7.23 -10.18 8.93
N TYR A 51 6.80 -11.42 8.79
CA TYR A 51 6.93 -12.46 9.82
C TYR A 51 8.08 -13.44 9.56
N ASP A 52 8.68 -13.42 8.37
CA ASP A 52 9.85 -14.23 8.08
C ASP A 52 11.09 -13.70 8.82
N LYS A 53 11.96 -14.61 9.27
CA LYS A 53 13.18 -14.25 10.01
C LYS A 53 14.12 -13.37 9.22
N GLU A 54 14.19 -13.56 7.89
CA GLU A 54 15.04 -12.74 7.03
C GLU A 54 14.43 -11.34 6.84
N GLU A 55 13.11 -11.20 6.71
CA GLU A 55 12.42 -9.92 6.66
C GLU A 55 12.63 -9.13 7.95
N ILE A 56 12.41 -9.76 9.09
CA ILE A 56 12.65 -9.17 10.42
C ILE A 56 14.10 -8.71 10.56
N LYS A 57 15.06 -9.57 10.20
CA LYS A 57 16.49 -9.25 10.30
C LYS A 57 16.92 -8.11 9.39
N ARG A 58 16.34 -8.06 8.18
CA ARG A 58 16.68 -7.06 7.16
C ARG A 58 15.85 -5.80 7.26
N GLN A 59 14.74 -5.84 8.03
CA GLN A 59 13.77 -4.74 8.21
C GLN A 59 13.12 -4.28 6.90
N PHE A 60 12.83 -5.21 5.99
CA PHE A 60 12.06 -4.98 4.78
C PHE A 60 11.38 -6.26 4.28
N SER A 61 10.26 -6.10 3.57
CA SER A 61 9.47 -7.17 2.99
C SER A 61 10.20 -7.84 1.83
N ILE A 62 10.22 -9.17 1.79
CA ILE A 62 10.79 -10.01 0.73
C ILE A 62 9.67 -10.66 -0.07
N SER A 63 8.65 -11.18 0.61
CA SER A 63 7.50 -11.85 0.02
C SER A 63 6.23 -11.04 0.18
N THR A 64 5.24 -11.30 -0.68
CA THR A 64 3.92 -10.70 -0.56
C THR A 64 3.13 -11.34 0.57
N SER A 65 2.62 -10.52 1.47
CA SER A 65 1.77 -10.94 2.58
C SER A 65 0.30 -10.58 2.34
N LEU A 66 -0.61 -11.53 2.62
CA LEU A 66 -2.05 -11.32 2.52
C LEU A 66 -2.63 -11.05 3.91
N ILE A 67 -3.26 -9.89 4.08
CA ILE A 67 -3.91 -9.47 5.31
C ILE A 67 -5.42 -9.37 5.05
N PRO A 68 -6.26 -10.26 5.63
CA PRO A 68 -7.70 -10.18 5.48
C PRO A 68 -8.27 -9.11 6.41
N LEU A 69 -8.87 -8.07 5.83
CA LEU A 69 -9.54 -6.99 6.55
C LEU A 69 -11.05 -7.12 6.38
N GLU A 70 -11.81 -6.87 7.44
CA GLU A 70 -13.27 -6.79 7.38
C GLU A 70 -13.68 -5.35 7.70
N TYR A 71 -14.50 -4.75 6.85
CA TYR A 71 -14.98 -3.39 6.99
C TYR A 71 -16.49 -3.32 6.80
N GLU A 72 -17.18 -2.61 7.68
CA GLU A 72 -18.61 -2.35 7.55
C GLU A 72 -18.80 -1.10 6.69
N GLY A 73 -19.11 -1.30 5.41
CA GLY A 73 -19.39 -0.23 4.48
C GLY A 73 -20.85 0.19 4.49
N GLU A 74 -21.19 1.26 3.78
CA GLU A 74 -22.57 1.78 3.67
C GLU A 74 -23.55 0.74 3.10
N ASN A 75 -23.08 -0.14 2.22
CA ASN A 75 -23.88 -1.18 1.56
C ASN A 75 -23.68 -2.57 2.20
N GLY A 76 -23.25 -2.63 3.45
CA GLY A 76 -23.00 -3.86 4.20
C GLY A 76 -21.51 -4.25 4.27
N PRO A 77 -21.22 -5.42 4.87
CA PRO A 77 -19.86 -5.81 5.15
C PRO A 77 -19.07 -6.11 3.86
N ILE A 78 -17.83 -5.65 3.85
CA ILE A 78 -16.87 -5.85 2.76
C ILE A 78 -15.64 -6.56 3.34
N LYS A 79 -15.14 -7.55 2.61
CA LYS A 79 -13.86 -8.20 2.89
C LYS A 79 -12.80 -7.64 1.93
N ILE A 80 -11.75 -7.05 2.48
CA ILE A 80 -10.60 -6.59 1.73
C ILE A 80 -9.43 -7.55 1.98
N ASN A 81 -8.97 -8.21 0.93
CA ASN A 81 -7.70 -8.93 0.95
C ASN A 81 -6.60 -7.93 0.61
N LEU A 82 -5.93 -7.41 1.62
CA LEU A 82 -4.83 -6.47 1.44
C LEU A 82 -3.55 -7.25 1.13
N LEU A 83 -2.91 -6.95 0.02
CA LEU A 83 -1.66 -7.54 -0.44
C LEU A 83 -0.53 -6.54 -0.17
N ASP A 84 0.22 -6.77 0.91
CA ASP A 84 1.42 -5.98 1.23
C ASP A 84 2.60 -6.56 0.46
N THR A 85 3.18 -5.77 -0.46
CA THR A 85 4.20 -6.24 -1.39
C THR A 85 5.58 -5.66 -1.10
N PRO A 86 6.66 -6.38 -1.45
CA PRO A 86 8.01 -5.85 -1.39
C PRO A 86 8.16 -4.57 -2.22
N GLY A 87 8.99 -3.64 -1.75
CA GLY A 87 9.27 -2.39 -2.45
C GLY A 87 10.61 -2.36 -3.20
N TYR A 88 11.43 -3.39 -3.03
CA TYR A 88 12.72 -3.51 -3.70
C TYR A 88 12.59 -4.29 -5.00
N PHE A 89 13.32 -3.86 -6.03
CA PHE A 89 13.22 -4.41 -7.39
C PHE A 89 13.68 -5.85 -7.52
N ASP A 90 14.51 -6.32 -6.60
CA ASP A 90 14.97 -7.71 -6.54
C ASP A 90 13.80 -8.69 -6.36
N PHE A 91 12.67 -8.21 -5.85
CA PHE A 91 11.47 -9.01 -5.56
C PHE A 91 10.29 -8.65 -6.47
N VAL A 92 10.54 -8.12 -7.68
CA VAL A 92 9.49 -7.72 -8.62
C VAL A 92 8.56 -8.86 -9.01
N GLY A 93 9.04 -10.10 -9.00
CA GLY A 93 8.21 -11.30 -9.24
C GLY A 93 7.05 -11.41 -8.26
N GLU A 94 7.27 -11.19 -6.98
CA GLU A 94 6.24 -11.17 -5.93
C GLU A 94 5.15 -10.11 -6.23
N VAL A 95 5.59 -8.94 -6.71
CA VAL A 95 4.68 -7.85 -7.08
C VAL A 95 3.85 -8.22 -8.32
N GLU A 96 4.46 -8.87 -9.33
CA GLU A 96 3.76 -9.31 -10.55
C GLU A 96 2.73 -10.41 -10.26
N GLU A 97 3.02 -11.32 -9.34
CA GLU A 97 2.07 -12.32 -8.88
C GLU A 97 0.88 -11.66 -8.16
N ALA A 98 1.15 -10.77 -7.22
CA ALA A 98 0.13 -10.08 -6.43
C ALA A 98 -0.77 -9.19 -7.29
N ILE A 99 -0.21 -8.44 -8.24
CA ILE A 99 -0.98 -7.52 -9.10
C ILE A 99 -1.93 -8.29 -10.05
N SER A 100 -1.58 -9.53 -10.41
CA SER A 100 -2.42 -10.35 -11.30
C SER A 100 -3.79 -10.70 -10.72
N VAL A 101 -3.93 -10.65 -9.39
CA VAL A 101 -5.18 -10.96 -8.68
C VAL A 101 -5.81 -9.73 -8.03
N ALA A 102 -5.20 -8.55 -8.17
CA ALA A 102 -5.67 -7.32 -7.54
C ALA A 102 -6.83 -6.67 -8.31
N ASP A 103 -7.79 -6.12 -7.57
CA ASP A 103 -8.91 -5.33 -8.11
C ASP A 103 -8.58 -3.83 -8.14
N ALA A 104 -7.70 -3.38 -7.25
CA ALA A 104 -7.26 -1.99 -7.14
C ALA A 104 -5.89 -1.89 -6.47
N ALA A 105 -5.19 -0.78 -6.71
CA ALA A 105 -3.88 -0.50 -6.13
C ALA A 105 -3.89 0.78 -5.27
N ILE A 106 -3.13 0.73 -4.18
CA ILE A 106 -2.73 1.90 -3.40
C ILE A 106 -1.22 2.08 -3.63
N ILE A 107 -0.85 3.17 -4.31
CA ILE A 107 0.54 3.53 -4.52
C ILE A 107 0.97 4.42 -3.34
N VAL A 108 1.82 3.89 -2.48
CA VAL A 108 2.31 4.58 -1.29
C VAL A 108 3.50 5.45 -1.67
N VAL A 109 3.41 6.75 -1.36
CA VAL A 109 4.42 7.77 -1.68
C VAL A 109 4.87 8.47 -0.42
N ASN A 110 6.17 8.49 -0.17
CA ASN A 110 6.74 9.28 0.92
C ASN A 110 6.76 10.77 0.52
N CYS A 111 6.11 11.63 1.32
CA CYS A 111 5.97 13.06 1.00
C CYS A 111 7.32 13.77 0.84
N LYS A 112 8.29 13.44 1.68
CA LYS A 112 9.63 14.02 1.67
C LYS A 112 10.46 13.53 0.47
N ALA A 113 10.45 12.22 0.20
CA ALA A 113 11.21 11.63 -0.89
C ALA A 113 10.62 11.97 -2.27
N GLY A 114 9.30 12.14 -2.34
CA GLY A 114 8.60 12.46 -3.58
C GLY A 114 8.45 11.26 -4.51
N ILE A 115 8.57 11.52 -5.82
CA ILE A 115 8.42 10.48 -6.84
C ILE A 115 9.74 9.73 -6.99
N GLU A 116 9.82 8.58 -6.34
CA GLU A 116 10.93 7.65 -6.45
C GLU A 116 10.68 6.64 -7.58
N VAL A 117 11.73 5.95 -8.03
CA VAL A 117 11.63 4.96 -9.13
C VAL A 117 10.57 3.88 -8.85
N GLY A 118 10.40 3.47 -7.60
CA GLY A 118 9.35 2.50 -7.22
C GLY A 118 7.93 3.03 -7.42
N VAL A 119 7.71 4.33 -7.30
CA VAL A 119 6.41 4.97 -7.58
C VAL A 119 6.14 4.98 -9.08
N GLU A 120 7.14 5.31 -9.91
CA GLU A 120 7.02 5.30 -11.37
C GLU A 120 6.70 3.88 -11.88
N LYS A 121 7.45 2.89 -11.42
CA LYS A 121 7.21 1.48 -11.79
C LYS A 121 5.84 0.98 -11.32
N ALA A 122 5.42 1.35 -10.11
CA ALA A 122 4.08 1.02 -9.62
C ALA A 122 2.98 1.60 -10.53
N TRP A 123 3.17 2.84 -10.98
CA TRP A 123 2.26 3.46 -11.93
C TRP A 123 2.24 2.71 -13.27
N GLU A 124 3.42 2.42 -13.85
CA GLU A 124 3.55 1.67 -15.12
C GLU A 124 2.91 0.28 -15.03
N MET A 125 3.08 -0.42 -13.91
CA MET A 125 2.43 -1.71 -13.68
C MET A 125 0.90 -1.57 -13.62
N CYS A 126 0.37 -0.56 -12.93
CA CYS A 126 -1.07 -0.29 -12.92
C CYS A 126 -1.61 0.05 -14.32
N GLU A 127 -0.84 0.77 -15.17
CA GLU A 127 -1.20 1.00 -16.56
C GLU A 127 -1.23 -0.31 -17.37
N LYS A 128 -0.17 -1.13 -17.24
CA LYS A 128 -0.05 -2.43 -17.93
C LYS A 128 -1.23 -3.36 -17.62
N TYR A 129 -1.68 -3.40 -16.36
CA TYR A 129 -2.78 -4.26 -15.92
C TYR A 129 -4.15 -3.56 -15.93
N ASN A 130 -4.23 -2.32 -16.42
CA ASN A 130 -5.44 -1.49 -16.39
C ASN A 130 -6.10 -1.44 -14.99
N LEU A 131 -5.29 -1.33 -13.95
CA LEU A 131 -5.71 -1.42 -12.56
C LEU A 131 -6.11 -0.03 -12.03
N PRO A 132 -7.32 0.14 -11.46
CA PRO A 132 -7.70 1.34 -10.72
C PRO A 132 -6.71 1.59 -9.58
N ARG A 133 -6.32 2.87 -9.38
CA ARG A 133 -5.29 3.22 -8.40
C ARG A 133 -5.53 4.55 -7.74
N LEU A 134 -5.02 4.66 -6.52
CA LEU A 134 -4.92 5.92 -5.79
C LEU A 134 -3.50 6.07 -5.21
N PHE A 135 -3.09 7.29 -4.93
CA PHE A 135 -1.89 7.57 -4.15
C PHE A 135 -2.24 7.73 -2.68
N PHE A 136 -1.45 7.11 -1.82
CA PHE A 136 -1.49 7.32 -0.38
C PHE A 136 -0.17 7.97 0.06
N VAL A 137 -0.25 9.16 0.64
CA VAL A 137 0.93 9.94 1.01
C VAL A 137 1.27 9.70 2.48
N THR A 138 2.51 9.31 2.73
CA THR A 138 3.07 9.08 4.08
C THR A 138 4.08 10.15 4.46
N ASN A 139 4.52 10.16 5.72
CA ASN A 139 5.56 11.06 6.24
C ASN A 139 5.26 12.55 6.01
N MET A 140 4.00 12.94 6.19
CA MET A 140 3.56 14.33 6.04
C MET A 140 3.89 15.19 7.26
N ASP A 141 4.26 14.55 8.36
CA ASP A 141 4.73 15.13 9.62
C ASP A 141 6.22 15.51 9.61
N ASP A 142 6.95 15.20 8.53
CA ASP A 142 8.36 15.63 8.38
C ASP A 142 8.43 17.13 8.06
N ASP A 143 9.30 17.88 8.76
CA ASP A 143 9.50 19.32 8.58
C ASP A 143 9.88 19.75 7.15
N HIS A 144 10.42 18.82 6.37
CA HIS A 144 10.80 19.02 4.96
C HIS A 144 9.76 18.48 3.97
N ALA A 145 8.61 17.99 4.45
CA ALA A 145 7.54 17.52 3.59
C ALA A 145 6.68 18.67 3.09
N SER A 146 6.43 18.73 1.79
CA SER A 146 5.53 19.70 1.19
C SER A 146 4.47 18.98 0.35
N TYR A 147 3.27 18.85 0.92
CA TYR A 147 2.13 18.24 0.24
C TYR A 147 1.82 18.93 -1.10
N ARG A 148 1.80 20.27 -1.13
CA ARG A 148 1.51 21.03 -2.35
C ARG A 148 2.52 20.78 -3.45
N GLU A 149 3.80 20.73 -3.13
CA GLU A 149 4.84 20.41 -4.10
C GLU A 149 4.74 18.99 -4.60
N LEU A 150 4.42 18.03 -3.70
CA LEU A 150 4.22 16.65 -4.10
C LEU A 150 3.05 16.50 -5.08
N VAL A 151 1.89 17.11 -4.81
CA VAL A 151 0.73 17.10 -5.71
C VAL A 151 1.10 17.64 -7.09
N LEU A 152 1.79 18.79 -7.16
CA LEU A 152 2.26 19.38 -8.42
C LEU A 152 3.22 18.45 -9.18
N LYS A 153 4.13 17.77 -8.47
CA LYS A 153 5.03 16.78 -9.08
C LYS A 153 4.26 15.59 -9.64
N LEU A 154 3.29 15.06 -8.87
CA LEU A 154 2.43 13.95 -9.30
C LEU A 154 1.60 14.33 -10.53
N GLU A 155 0.97 15.51 -10.54
CA GLU A 155 0.21 16.03 -11.69
C GLU A 155 1.11 16.22 -12.93
N THR A 156 2.30 16.75 -12.75
CA THR A 156 3.27 16.97 -13.84
C THR A 156 3.73 15.65 -14.43
N ARG A 157 3.98 14.65 -13.59
CA ARG A 157 4.55 13.36 -14.02
C ARG A 157 3.50 12.40 -14.57
N PHE A 158 2.32 12.33 -13.93
CA PHE A 158 1.28 11.32 -14.23
C PHE A 158 0.02 11.92 -14.86
N GLY A 159 -0.03 13.25 -15.02
CA GLY A 159 -1.10 13.95 -15.71
C GLY A 159 -2.13 14.61 -14.79
N ARG A 160 -2.90 15.53 -15.38
CA ARG A 160 -3.90 16.37 -14.67
C ARG A 160 -5.14 15.64 -14.15
N LYS A 161 -5.21 14.32 -14.29
CA LYS A 161 -6.32 13.50 -13.73
C LYS A 161 -6.14 13.18 -12.25
N ILE A 162 -5.00 13.57 -11.68
CA ILE A 162 -4.73 13.41 -10.26
C ILE A 162 -5.50 14.50 -9.52
N ALA A 163 -6.42 14.08 -8.65
CA ALA A 163 -7.20 14.98 -7.82
C ALA A 163 -7.00 14.64 -6.33
N PRO A 164 -6.67 15.62 -5.49
CA PRO A 164 -6.65 15.41 -4.05
C PRO A 164 -8.02 15.00 -3.52
N PHE A 165 -8.07 13.86 -2.85
CA PHE A 165 -9.29 13.35 -2.24
C PHE A 165 -9.39 13.76 -0.76
N GLN A 166 -8.25 13.80 -0.08
CA GLN A 166 -8.12 14.29 1.29
C GLN A 166 -7.00 15.31 1.37
N LEU A 167 -7.19 16.33 2.19
CA LEU A 167 -6.18 17.32 2.53
C LEU A 167 -5.62 17.00 3.91
N PRO A 168 -4.32 17.27 4.18
CA PRO A 168 -3.71 17.10 5.49
C PRO A 168 -4.26 18.08 6.51
#